data_4b6f83e9f63f2e868f7e7c4a503447c8
#
_entry.id   4b6f83e9f63f2e868f7e7c4a503447c8
#
_cell.length_a   1.000
_cell.length_b   1.000
_cell.length_c   1.000
_cell.angle_alpha   90.00
_cell.angle_beta   90.00
_cell.angle_gamma   90.00
#
_symmetry.space_group_name_H-M   'P 1'
#
loop_
_entity.id
_entity.type
_entity.pdbx_description
1 polymer ?
#
loop_
_entity_poly.entity_id
_entity_poly.type
_entity_poly.pdbx_seq_one_letter_code
_entity_poly.pdbx_strand_id
1 'polypeptide(L)'
;MKTENEIIDHLLFVKSKNTLSTILSNLTEKKLLHYIRYSKTYQYKLNKNLDNYKLYESIDIDMVPIDCPKGVFVNIQEENKERIHVYFNDGSQEQKTNEIPLKKEEIKKIKIKVERSLNSFSNLFLNCRCIKKMNFINETKRDNIIDMSSMLQGCSSLEEIDLSNLISDNVKDMKKMFSGCTSLKTIKFGKFNTNKVIDMSEMFYNCISLKEINLSCFNTKNVVNMDRMFKDCTKLLYFGRNKL
;
A
#
# COMPACT_ATOMS: atom_id res chain seq x y z
N MET A 1 6.72 -35.41 8.34
CA MET A 1 5.90 -34.22 8.65
C MET A 1 4.62 -34.37 7.85
N LYS A 2 3.44 -34.31 8.50
CA LYS A 2 2.15 -34.32 7.77
C LYS A 2 2.06 -33.04 6.94
N THR A 3 1.53 -33.16 5.73
CA THR A 3 1.32 -32.01 4.85
C THR A 3 0.29 -31.04 5.47
N GLU A 4 0.34 -29.77 5.13
CA GLU A 4 -0.62 -28.76 5.64
C GLU A 4 -2.08 -29.17 5.37
N ASN A 5 -2.35 -29.87 4.27
CA ASN A 5 -3.67 -30.37 3.92
C ASN A 5 -4.16 -31.49 4.86
N GLU A 6 -3.26 -32.39 5.28
CA GLU A 6 -3.62 -33.46 6.25
C GLU A 6 -3.98 -32.88 7.63
N ILE A 7 -3.34 -31.78 8.04
CA ILE A 7 -3.71 -31.08 9.28
C ILE A 7 -5.10 -30.45 9.18
N ILE A 8 -5.44 -29.89 8.03
CA ILE A 8 -6.77 -29.29 7.78
C ILE A 8 -7.87 -30.34 7.89
N ASP A 9 -7.67 -31.50 7.26
CA ASP A 9 -8.66 -32.59 7.27
C ASP A 9 -8.90 -33.12 8.69
N HIS A 10 -7.85 -33.22 9.50
CA HIS A 10 -8.00 -33.60 10.91
C HIS A 10 -8.71 -32.56 11.75
N LEU A 11 -8.53 -31.25 11.48
CA LEU A 11 -9.21 -30.19 12.21
C LEU A 11 -10.72 -30.14 11.93
N LEU A 12 -11.16 -30.63 10.75
CA LEU A 12 -12.58 -30.72 10.41
C LEU A 12 -13.37 -31.61 11.37
N PHE A 13 -12.74 -32.63 11.97
CA PHE A 13 -13.37 -33.56 12.89
C PHE A 13 -13.39 -33.07 14.36
N VAL A 14 -12.76 -31.95 14.69
CA VAL A 14 -12.78 -31.39 16.05
C VAL A 14 -14.15 -30.79 16.34
N LYS A 15 -14.97 -31.51 17.13
CA LYS A 15 -16.33 -31.09 17.49
C LYS A 15 -16.35 -30.00 18.57
N SER A 16 -15.39 -29.99 19.48
CA SER A 16 -15.34 -29.07 20.60
C SER A 16 -14.77 -27.71 20.19
N LYS A 17 -15.51 -26.64 20.47
CA LYS A 17 -15.09 -25.25 20.25
C LYS A 17 -13.80 -24.92 21.02
N ASN A 18 -13.74 -25.38 22.29
CA ASN A 18 -12.58 -25.10 23.16
C ASN A 18 -11.31 -25.82 22.68
N THR A 19 -11.44 -27.11 22.31
CA THR A 19 -10.32 -27.89 21.77
C THR A 19 -9.81 -27.28 20.47
N LEU A 20 -10.72 -26.86 19.58
CA LEU A 20 -10.36 -26.20 18.33
C LEU A 20 -9.63 -24.86 18.60
N SER A 21 -10.14 -24.06 19.52
CA SER A 21 -9.53 -22.79 19.92
C SER A 21 -8.11 -22.99 20.47
N THR A 22 -7.90 -24.01 21.32
CA THR A 22 -6.58 -24.33 21.89
C THR A 22 -5.59 -24.80 20.83
N ILE A 23 -6.02 -25.63 19.87
CA ILE A 23 -5.16 -26.08 18.78
C ILE A 23 -4.76 -24.90 17.90
N LEU A 24 -5.71 -24.01 17.59
CA LEU A 24 -5.52 -22.89 16.69
C LEU A 24 -4.81 -21.69 17.33
N SER A 25 -4.78 -21.59 18.68
CA SER A 25 -4.02 -20.56 19.39
C SER A 25 -2.50 -20.64 19.15
N ASN A 26 -2.01 -21.81 18.75
CA ASN A 26 -0.61 -22.00 18.37
C ASN A 26 -0.30 -21.63 16.91
N LEU A 27 -1.33 -21.29 16.13
CA LEU A 27 -1.14 -20.81 14.76
C LEU A 27 -1.01 -19.29 14.75
N THR A 28 -0.19 -18.77 13.84
CA THR A 28 -0.22 -17.34 13.57
C THR A 28 -1.61 -16.95 13.05
N GLU A 29 -2.06 -15.75 13.36
CA GLU A 29 -3.37 -15.24 12.92
C GLU A 29 -3.57 -15.41 11.40
N LYS A 30 -2.50 -15.27 10.65
CA LYS A 30 -2.47 -15.50 9.19
C LYS A 30 -2.86 -16.93 8.79
N LYS A 31 -2.26 -17.93 9.41
CA LYS A 31 -2.60 -19.33 9.15
C LYS A 31 -4.02 -19.63 9.57
N LEU A 32 -4.43 -19.10 10.71
CA LEU A 32 -5.79 -19.24 11.23
C LEU A 32 -6.84 -18.69 10.25
N LEU A 33 -6.66 -17.46 9.75
CA LEU A 33 -7.59 -16.83 8.81
C LEU A 33 -7.60 -17.53 7.47
N HIS A 34 -6.47 -18.10 7.02
CA HIS A 34 -6.43 -18.91 5.81
C HIS A 34 -7.36 -20.13 5.91
N TYR A 35 -7.39 -20.83 7.05
CA TYR A 35 -8.29 -21.96 7.27
C TYR A 35 -9.76 -21.53 7.36
N ILE A 36 -10.05 -20.42 8.02
CA ILE A 36 -11.40 -19.87 8.15
C ILE A 36 -12.01 -19.55 6.79
N ARG A 37 -11.23 -19.07 5.82
CA ARG A 37 -11.68 -18.73 4.47
C ARG A 37 -12.48 -19.86 3.79
N TYR A 38 -12.09 -21.11 4.03
CA TYR A 38 -12.64 -22.27 3.33
C TYR A 38 -13.74 -23.02 4.12
N SER A 39 -14.05 -22.58 5.34
CA SER A 39 -15.01 -23.30 6.17
C SER A 39 -15.94 -22.39 6.99
N LYS A 40 -17.23 -22.37 6.59
CA LYS A 40 -18.28 -21.69 7.37
C LYS A 40 -18.37 -22.19 8.81
N THR A 41 -18.08 -23.47 9.05
CA THR A 41 -18.06 -24.07 10.38
C THR A 41 -16.98 -23.44 11.26
N TYR A 42 -15.78 -23.19 10.72
CA TYR A 42 -14.73 -22.52 11.47
C TYR A 42 -15.03 -21.04 11.68
N GLN A 43 -15.60 -20.35 10.68
CA GLN A 43 -16.06 -18.98 10.83
C GLN A 43 -17.00 -18.83 12.02
N TYR A 44 -17.99 -19.71 12.12
CA TYR A 44 -18.94 -19.72 13.24
C TYR A 44 -18.27 -20.06 14.57
N LYS A 45 -17.48 -21.17 14.63
CA LYS A 45 -16.85 -21.64 15.88
C LYS A 45 -15.84 -20.64 16.45
N LEU A 46 -15.14 -19.88 15.60
CA LEU A 46 -14.09 -18.94 16.02
C LEU A 46 -14.59 -17.49 16.08
N ASN A 47 -15.85 -17.25 15.79
CA ASN A 47 -16.41 -15.91 15.69
C ASN A 47 -15.56 -14.99 14.76
N LYS A 48 -15.11 -15.55 13.64
CA LYS A 48 -14.37 -14.85 12.59
C LYS A 48 -15.14 -14.96 11.29
N ASN A 49 -15.04 -13.95 10.44
CA ASN A 49 -15.73 -13.94 9.15
C ASN A 49 -14.76 -13.65 7.99
N LEU A 50 -15.29 -13.63 6.77
CA LEU A 50 -14.51 -13.31 5.59
C LEU A 50 -13.96 -11.87 5.61
N ASP A 51 -14.63 -10.94 6.30
CA ASP A 51 -14.16 -9.56 6.39
C ASP A 51 -12.91 -9.46 7.23
N ASN A 52 -12.81 -10.25 8.32
CA ASN A 52 -11.56 -10.37 9.08
C ASN A 52 -10.41 -10.87 8.20
N TYR A 53 -10.70 -11.82 7.28
CA TYR A 53 -9.69 -12.32 6.34
C TYR A 53 -9.27 -11.26 5.33
N LYS A 54 -10.20 -10.51 4.77
CA LYS A 54 -9.92 -9.43 3.80
C LYS A 54 -9.01 -8.36 4.41
N LEU A 55 -9.30 -7.94 5.65
CA LEU A 55 -8.45 -6.99 6.38
C LEU A 55 -7.06 -7.54 6.69
N TYR A 56 -6.95 -8.84 6.92
CA TYR A 56 -5.66 -9.48 7.16
C TYR A 56 -4.78 -9.53 5.91
N GLU A 57 -5.36 -9.79 4.75
CA GLU A 57 -4.66 -9.78 3.46
C GLU A 57 -4.57 -8.38 2.83
N SER A 58 -4.86 -7.33 3.58
CA SER A 58 -4.76 -5.95 3.11
C SER A 58 -3.34 -5.54 2.74
N ILE A 59 -3.23 -4.53 1.91
CA ILE A 59 -2.02 -3.75 1.71
C ILE A 59 -2.00 -2.70 2.82
N ASP A 60 -1.03 -2.80 3.73
CA ASP A 60 -0.90 -1.87 4.85
C ASP A 60 0.06 -0.74 4.49
N ILE A 61 -0.41 0.48 4.64
CA ILE A 61 0.34 1.72 4.37
C ILE A 61 0.38 2.54 5.65
N ASP A 62 1.59 2.76 6.17
CA ASP A 62 1.82 3.66 7.29
C ASP A 62 2.29 5.02 6.77
N MET A 63 1.67 6.08 7.28
CA MET A 63 1.99 7.45 6.91
C MET A 63 2.27 8.31 8.15
N VAL A 64 3.23 9.21 8.02
CA VAL A 64 3.52 10.24 9.01
C VAL A 64 3.00 11.57 8.46
N PRO A 65 2.02 12.20 9.09
CA PRO A 65 1.55 13.52 8.68
C PRO A 65 2.59 14.60 8.99
N ILE A 66 2.44 15.76 8.35
CA ILE A 66 3.05 17.00 8.80
C ILE A 66 2.20 17.60 9.92
N ASP A 67 2.77 18.54 10.66
CA ASP A 67 1.99 19.36 11.57
C ASP A 67 1.11 20.35 10.76
N CYS A 68 -0.10 19.94 10.48
CA CYS A 68 -1.09 20.73 9.77
C CYS A 68 -2.46 20.62 10.46
N PRO A 69 -3.21 21.72 10.59
CA PRO A 69 -4.48 21.72 11.31
C PRO A 69 -5.58 20.96 10.58
N LYS A 70 -5.48 20.82 9.27
CA LYS A 70 -6.45 20.12 8.41
C LYS A 70 -5.81 19.73 7.10
N GLY A 71 -6.14 18.55 6.58
CA GLY A 71 -5.70 18.15 5.23
C GLY A 71 -6.19 16.77 4.83
N VAL A 72 -6.43 16.60 3.54
CA VAL A 72 -6.73 15.31 2.94
C VAL A 72 -5.45 14.47 2.90
N PHE A 73 -5.52 13.22 3.35
CA PHE A 73 -4.41 12.27 3.34
C PHE A 73 -4.66 11.06 2.45
N VAL A 74 -5.89 10.85 1.99
CA VAL A 74 -6.26 9.81 1.03
C VAL A 74 -7.52 10.23 0.27
N ASN A 75 -7.60 9.91 -1.02
CA ASN A 75 -8.80 10.15 -1.84
C ASN A 75 -9.59 8.85 -1.94
N ILE A 76 -10.64 8.75 -1.16
CA ILE A 76 -11.53 7.59 -1.15
C ILE A 76 -12.71 7.90 -2.08
N GLN A 77 -12.74 7.21 -3.22
CA GLN A 77 -13.89 7.25 -4.12
C GLN A 77 -15.03 6.42 -3.50
N GLU A 78 -16.28 6.82 -3.71
CA GLU A 78 -17.45 6.15 -3.10
C GLU A 78 -17.49 4.64 -3.39
N GLU A 79 -17.12 4.23 -4.60
CA GLU A 79 -17.05 2.81 -5.00
C GLU A 79 -15.99 1.98 -4.26
N ASN A 80 -14.99 2.65 -3.66
CA ASN A 80 -13.88 2.02 -2.94
C ASN A 80 -13.95 2.22 -1.43
N LYS A 81 -14.97 2.90 -0.92
CA LYS A 81 -15.12 3.28 0.49
C LYS A 81 -15.06 2.10 1.45
N GLU A 82 -15.70 1.00 1.09
CA GLU A 82 -15.72 -0.23 1.91
C GLU A 82 -14.42 -1.05 1.81
N ARG A 83 -13.49 -0.66 0.93
CA ARG A 83 -12.23 -1.37 0.68
C ARG A 83 -11.02 -0.67 1.26
N ILE A 84 -11.19 0.54 1.80
CA ILE A 84 -10.11 1.35 2.36
C ILE A 84 -10.46 1.69 3.80
N HIS A 85 -9.62 1.20 4.72
CA HIS A 85 -9.83 1.32 6.16
C HIS A 85 -8.73 2.19 6.76
N VAL A 86 -9.10 3.16 7.57
CA VAL A 86 -8.19 4.17 8.15
C VAL A 86 -8.12 4.01 9.66
N TYR A 87 -6.92 4.14 10.22
CA TYR A 87 -6.67 4.08 11.66
C TYR A 87 -5.67 5.17 12.05
N PHE A 88 -5.83 5.77 13.22
CA PHE A 88 -4.91 6.77 13.75
C PHE A 88 -4.14 6.24 14.96
N ASN A 89 -2.85 6.61 15.07
CA ASN A 89 -1.98 6.37 16.21
C ASN A 89 -1.97 4.91 16.71
N ASP A 90 -1.92 3.94 15.77
CA ASP A 90 -1.98 2.49 16.07
C ASP A 90 -3.26 2.05 16.83
N GLY A 91 -4.29 2.88 16.83
CA GLY A 91 -5.60 2.56 17.38
C GLY A 91 -6.28 1.41 16.63
N SER A 92 -7.15 0.68 17.32
CA SER A 92 -7.94 -0.41 16.73
C SER A 92 -9.27 0.06 16.14
N GLN A 93 -9.69 1.28 16.44
CA GLN A 93 -10.95 1.85 15.94
C GLN A 93 -10.76 2.42 14.55
N GLU A 94 -11.53 1.92 13.60
CA GLU A 94 -11.56 2.44 12.24
C GLU A 94 -12.16 3.84 12.18
N GLN A 95 -11.51 4.73 11.42
CA GLN A 95 -11.95 6.10 11.21
C GLN A 95 -12.66 6.23 9.85
N LYS A 96 -13.86 6.78 9.84
CA LYS A 96 -14.63 7.01 8.60
C LYS A 96 -14.34 8.40 8.05
N THR A 97 -13.05 8.69 7.80
CA THR A 97 -12.59 9.99 7.30
C THR A 97 -11.42 9.83 6.35
N ASN A 98 -11.28 10.77 5.44
CA ASN A 98 -10.14 10.93 4.54
C ASN A 98 -9.34 12.21 4.83
N GLU A 99 -9.72 12.93 5.87
CA GLU A 99 -9.09 14.19 6.30
C GLU A 99 -8.56 14.08 7.72
N ILE A 100 -7.48 14.79 8.01
CA ILE A 100 -6.99 15.00 9.38
C ILE A 100 -8.03 15.86 10.10
N PRO A 101 -8.63 15.39 11.21
CA PRO A 101 -9.65 16.14 11.94
C PRO A 101 -9.05 17.35 12.66
N LEU A 102 -9.83 18.42 12.80
CA LEU A 102 -9.45 19.66 13.51
C LEU A 102 -9.25 19.49 15.03
N LYS A 103 -9.50 18.29 15.59
CA LYS A 103 -9.50 18.08 17.04
C LYS A 103 -8.13 17.67 17.58
N LYS A 104 -7.84 18.26 18.72
CA LYS A 104 -6.78 18.27 19.72
C LYS A 104 -5.88 17.03 19.96
N GLU A 105 -6.19 15.85 19.46
CA GLU A 105 -5.27 14.72 19.61
C GLU A 105 -4.23 14.79 18.48
N GLU A 106 -2.98 14.90 18.85
CA GLU A 106 -1.87 14.91 17.90
C GLU A 106 -1.83 13.58 17.13
N ILE A 107 -2.17 13.62 15.85
CA ILE A 107 -2.07 12.46 14.98
C ILE A 107 -0.62 12.33 14.52
N LYS A 108 0.10 11.38 15.12
CA LYS A 108 1.51 11.09 14.79
C LYS A 108 1.65 10.07 13.66
N LYS A 109 0.62 9.23 13.48
CA LYS A 109 0.63 8.15 12.51
C LYS A 109 -0.77 7.92 11.94
N ILE A 110 -0.82 7.71 10.63
CA ILE A 110 -2.01 7.28 9.91
C ILE A 110 -1.70 5.91 9.30
N LYS A 111 -2.52 4.91 9.61
CA LYS A 111 -2.45 3.61 8.97
C LYS A 111 -3.64 3.44 8.05
N ILE A 112 -3.36 3.07 6.81
CA ILE A 112 -4.38 2.70 5.83
C ILE A 112 -4.22 1.21 5.53
N LYS A 113 -5.34 0.50 5.55
CA LYS A 113 -5.45 -0.86 5.05
C LYS A 113 -6.30 -0.85 3.78
N VAL A 114 -5.71 -1.30 2.68
CA VAL A 114 -6.38 -1.39 1.39
C VAL A 114 -6.66 -2.86 1.09
N GLU A 115 -7.92 -3.22 0.88
CA GLU A 115 -8.26 -4.58 0.47
C GLU A 115 -7.66 -4.93 -0.89
N ARG A 116 -7.18 -6.15 -1.04
CA ARG A 116 -6.58 -6.65 -2.30
C ARG A 116 -7.55 -6.77 -3.48
N SER A 117 -8.82 -6.60 -3.24
CA SER A 117 -9.82 -6.52 -4.31
C SER A 117 -9.71 -5.24 -5.13
N LEU A 118 -9.00 -4.22 -4.63
CA LEU A 118 -8.72 -3.00 -5.37
C LEU A 118 -7.67 -3.28 -6.44
N ASN A 119 -7.95 -2.91 -7.68
CA ASN A 119 -7.08 -3.15 -8.84
C ASN A 119 -6.43 -1.88 -9.40
N SER A 120 -6.73 -0.73 -8.83
CA SER A 120 -6.14 0.56 -9.20
C SER A 120 -5.81 1.39 -7.99
N PHE A 121 -4.63 2.01 -7.99
CA PHE A 121 -4.20 3.05 -7.06
C PHE A 121 -4.19 4.44 -7.73
N SER A 122 -4.79 4.54 -8.93
CA SER A 122 -4.87 5.81 -9.63
C SER A 122 -5.52 6.87 -8.73
N ASN A 123 -4.85 8.02 -8.63
CA ASN A 123 -5.28 9.18 -7.83
C ASN A 123 -5.47 8.92 -6.32
N LEU A 124 -5.09 7.76 -5.76
CA LEU A 124 -5.40 7.40 -4.37
C LEU A 124 -4.90 8.43 -3.36
N PHE A 125 -3.76 9.06 -3.62
CA PHE A 125 -3.18 10.12 -2.79
C PHE A 125 -3.00 11.44 -3.56
N LEU A 126 -3.76 11.65 -4.63
CA LEU A 126 -3.69 12.88 -5.43
C LEU A 126 -3.87 14.13 -4.54
N ASN A 127 -2.90 15.06 -4.59
CA ASN A 127 -2.88 16.31 -3.82
C ASN A 127 -2.98 16.14 -2.28
N CYS A 128 -2.59 14.98 -1.74
CA CYS A 128 -2.48 14.77 -0.29
C CYS A 128 -1.23 15.49 0.24
N ARG A 129 -1.38 16.77 0.56
CA ARG A 129 -0.28 17.67 0.93
C ARG A 129 0.09 17.64 2.42
N CYS A 130 -0.60 16.85 3.23
CA CYS A 130 -0.39 16.76 4.67
C CYS A 130 0.47 15.56 5.10
N ILE A 131 1.02 14.79 4.16
CA ILE A 131 1.82 13.61 4.45
C ILE A 131 3.29 13.90 4.20
N LYS A 132 4.13 13.61 5.20
CA LYS A 132 5.59 13.76 5.16
C LYS A 132 6.31 12.50 4.74
N LYS A 133 5.86 11.33 5.27
CA LYS A 133 6.46 10.03 4.98
C LYS A 133 5.37 8.99 4.70
N MET A 134 5.67 8.02 3.84
CA MET A 134 4.78 6.92 3.50
C MET A 134 5.57 5.62 3.34
N ASN A 135 5.09 4.53 3.96
CA ASN A 135 5.73 3.23 3.90
C ASN A 135 4.70 2.14 3.62
N PHE A 136 4.97 1.30 2.63
CA PHE A 136 4.22 0.06 2.39
C PHE A 136 4.80 -1.04 3.28
N ILE A 137 3.99 -1.52 4.25
CA ILE A 137 4.49 -2.36 5.35
C ILE A 137 4.52 -3.84 4.97
N ASN A 138 3.45 -4.35 4.35
CA ASN A 138 3.31 -5.77 4.07
C ASN A 138 3.75 -6.09 2.63
N GLU A 139 4.51 -7.17 2.48
CA GLU A 139 4.79 -7.71 1.15
C GLU A 139 3.49 -8.22 0.51
N THR A 140 3.12 -7.63 -0.60
CA THR A 140 1.91 -7.98 -1.33
C THR A 140 2.19 -9.19 -2.22
N LYS A 141 1.83 -10.40 -1.77
CA LYS A 141 2.16 -11.65 -2.50
C LYS A 141 1.37 -11.89 -3.79
N ARG A 142 0.24 -11.23 -3.98
CA ARG A 142 -0.59 -11.30 -5.19
C ARG A 142 -1.23 -9.94 -5.41
N ASP A 143 -0.56 -9.12 -6.17
CA ASP A 143 -1.03 -7.78 -6.47
C ASP A 143 -1.80 -7.79 -7.79
N ASN A 144 -3.03 -7.34 -7.75
CA ASN A 144 -3.84 -7.16 -8.94
C ASN A 144 -3.80 -5.71 -9.45
N ILE A 145 -2.95 -4.87 -8.86
CA ILE A 145 -2.85 -3.47 -9.24
C ILE A 145 -2.31 -3.37 -10.67
N ILE A 146 -3.09 -2.75 -11.53
CA ILE A 146 -2.76 -2.54 -12.94
C ILE A 146 -2.50 -1.09 -13.29
N ASP A 147 -2.91 -0.15 -12.43
CA ASP A 147 -2.84 1.28 -12.66
C ASP A 147 -2.40 2.01 -11.38
N MET A 148 -1.29 2.76 -11.49
CA MET A 148 -0.74 3.64 -10.46
C MET A 148 -0.61 5.08 -10.97
N SER A 149 -1.33 5.43 -12.05
CA SER A 149 -1.27 6.77 -12.63
C SER A 149 -1.70 7.83 -11.61
N SER A 150 -0.95 8.92 -11.53
CA SER A 150 -1.21 10.04 -10.62
C SER A 150 -1.36 9.66 -9.14
N MET A 151 -0.92 8.46 -8.72
CA MET A 151 -1.13 7.93 -7.36
C MET A 151 -0.73 8.93 -6.28
N LEU A 152 0.38 9.61 -6.44
CA LEU A 152 0.96 10.56 -5.48
C LEU A 152 1.13 11.97 -6.10
N GLN A 153 0.47 12.24 -7.23
CA GLN A 153 0.61 13.53 -7.91
C GLN A 153 0.23 14.67 -6.96
N GLY A 154 1.09 15.68 -6.87
CA GLY A 154 0.86 16.87 -6.07
C GLY A 154 1.00 16.67 -4.54
N CYS A 155 1.56 15.54 -4.07
CA CYS A 155 1.93 15.34 -2.67
C CYS A 155 3.15 16.20 -2.31
N SER A 156 2.97 17.51 -2.28
CA SER A 156 4.07 18.49 -2.21
C SER A 156 4.87 18.45 -0.90
N SER A 157 4.32 17.92 0.19
CA SER A 157 5.00 17.78 1.48
C SER A 157 5.68 16.41 1.67
N LEU A 158 5.47 15.46 0.76
CA LEU A 158 6.06 14.12 0.86
C LEU A 158 7.58 14.21 0.69
N GLU A 159 8.33 13.84 1.73
CA GLU A 159 9.79 13.85 1.74
C GLU A 159 10.40 12.47 1.45
N GLU A 160 9.76 11.42 1.97
CA GLU A 160 10.27 10.05 1.88
C GLU A 160 9.14 9.06 1.58
N ILE A 161 9.42 8.12 0.68
CA ILE A 161 8.51 6.99 0.44
C ILE A 161 9.28 5.69 0.34
N ASP A 162 8.76 4.63 0.99
CA ASP A 162 9.26 3.26 0.90
C ASP A 162 8.23 2.37 0.22
N LEU A 163 8.54 1.97 -1.02
CA LEU A 163 7.74 1.06 -1.85
C LEU A 163 8.33 -0.36 -1.88
N SER A 164 9.31 -0.66 -1.00
CA SER A 164 10.08 -1.92 -1.08
C SER A 164 9.21 -3.17 -0.98
N ASN A 165 8.06 -3.06 -0.31
CA ASN A 165 7.09 -4.14 -0.15
C ASN A 165 5.92 -4.09 -1.14
N LEU A 166 5.85 -3.06 -2.00
CA LEU A 166 4.82 -2.94 -3.02
C LEU A 166 5.22 -3.72 -4.26
N ILE A 167 4.45 -4.75 -4.59
CA ILE A 167 4.63 -5.53 -5.82
C ILE A 167 3.90 -4.81 -6.96
N SER A 168 4.58 -4.60 -8.08
CA SER A 168 4.06 -3.89 -9.25
C SER A 168 4.08 -4.74 -10.53
N ASP A 169 4.11 -6.07 -10.39
CA ASP A 169 4.27 -7.02 -11.50
C ASP A 169 3.21 -6.91 -12.60
N ASN A 170 2.04 -6.36 -12.29
CA ASN A 170 0.93 -6.23 -13.23
C ASN A 170 0.65 -4.78 -13.65
N VAL A 171 1.40 -3.82 -13.13
CA VAL A 171 1.18 -2.39 -13.40
C VAL A 171 1.55 -2.07 -14.84
N LYS A 172 0.65 -1.39 -15.53
CA LYS A 172 0.78 -0.94 -16.93
C LYS A 172 0.93 0.57 -17.04
N ASP A 173 0.38 1.32 -16.12
CA ASP A 173 0.38 2.78 -16.14
C ASP A 173 0.98 3.35 -14.85
N MET A 174 2.04 4.16 -14.99
CA MET A 174 2.70 4.91 -13.94
C MET A 174 2.81 6.40 -14.27
N LYS A 175 2.02 6.86 -15.24
CA LYS A 175 1.98 8.26 -15.66
C LYS A 175 1.74 9.16 -14.44
N LYS A 176 2.56 10.21 -14.31
CA LYS A 176 2.45 11.22 -13.24
C LYS A 176 2.49 10.70 -11.81
N MET A 177 2.94 9.47 -11.57
CA MET A 177 2.86 8.83 -10.25
C MET A 177 3.40 9.70 -9.12
N PHE A 178 4.51 10.43 -9.32
CA PHE A 178 5.12 11.36 -8.36
C PHE A 178 5.16 12.81 -8.84
N SER A 179 4.43 13.13 -9.90
CA SER A 179 4.46 14.47 -10.49
C SER A 179 4.10 15.53 -9.44
N GLY A 180 4.92 16.57 -9.29
CA GLY A 180 4.68 17.64 -8.32
C GLY A 180 4.95 17.28 -6.86
N CYS A 181 5.65 16.18 -6.59
CA CYS A 181 6.17 15.87 -5.25
C CYS A 181 7.40 16.74 -4.95
N THR A 182 7.19 18.03 -4.75
CA THR A 182 8.25 19.04 -4.71
C THR A 182 9.24 18.89 -3.54
N SER A 183 8.81 18.27 -2.43
CA SER A 183 9.65 18.01 -1.26
C SER A 183 10.33 16.64 -1.27
N LEU A 184 10.05 15.79 -2.27
CA LEU A 184 10.50 14.40 -2.30
C LEU A 184 12.02 14.32 -2.43
N LYS A 185 12.65 13.66 -1.45
CA LYS A 185 14.10 13.50 -1.33
C LYS A 185 14.55 12.06 -1.57
N THR A 186 13.77 11.10 -1.07
CA THR A 186 14.14 9.69 -1.06
C THR A 186 12.98 8.80 -1.49
N ILE A 187 13.27 7.90 -2.43
CA ILE A 187 12.36 6.84 -2.86
C ILE A 187 13.09 5.51 -2.75
N LYS A 188 12.50 4.54 -2.04
CA LYS A 188 12.99 3.16 -2.02
C LYS A 188 12.04 2.29 -2.84
N PHE A 189 12.52 1.74 -3.95
CA PHE A 189 11.73 0.87 -4.83
C PHE A 189 11.77 -0.61 -4.44
N GLY A 190 12.88 -1.07 -3.83
CA GLY A 190 13.04 -2.47 -3.41
C GLY A 190 12.84 -3.46 -4.55
N LYS A 191 11.75 -4.24 -4.48
CA LYS A 191 11.37 -5.25 -5.48
C LYS A 191 10.43 -4.73 -6.58
N PHE A 192 10.33 -3.42 -6.73
CA PHE A 192 9.45 -2.80 -7.71
C PHE A 192 9.77 -3.30 -9.13
N ASN A 193 8.75 -3.70 -9.89
CA ASN A 193 8.89 -4.29 -11.20
C ASN A 193 8.13 -3.49 -12.25
N THR A 194 8.82 -3.08 -13.30
CA THR A 194 8.23 -2.26 -14.38
C THR A 194 8.12 -3.00 -15.71
N ASN A 195 8.26 -4.34 -15.71
CA ASN A 195 8.28 -5.14 -16.95
C ASN A 195 7.03 -5.00 -17.81
N LYS A 196 5.88 -4.66 -17.25
CA LYS A 196 4.61 -4.50 -17.98
C LYS A 196 4.19 -3.05 -18.18
N VAL A 197 4.99 -2.10 -17.70
CA VAL A 197 4.65 -0.68 -17.79
C VAL A 197 4.79 -0.19 -19.22
N ILE A 198 3.78 0.56 -19.67
CA ILE A 198 3.66 1.12 -21.02
C ILE A 198 3.84 2.64 -20.98
N ASP A 199 3.33 3.31 -19.95
CA ASP A 199 3.42 4.77 -19.80
C ASP A 199 4.09 5.17 -18.49
N MET A 200 5.19 5.93 -18.58
CA MET A 200 5.91 6.57 -17.49
C MET A 200 6.01 8.09 -17.67
N SER A 201 5.17 8.66 -18.55
CA SER A 201 5.22 10.10 -18.83
C SER A 201 4.99 10.92 -17.57
N GLU A 202 5.79 11.98 -17.42
CA GLU A 202 5.73 12.91 -16.31
C GLU A 202 5.85 12.24 -14.91
N MET A 203 6.37 11.00 -14.80
CA MET A 203 6.38 10.23 -13.55
C MET A 203 7.02 10.99 -12.40
N PHE A 204 8.10 11.74 -12.65
CA PHE A 204 8.82 12.56 -11.68
C PHE A 204 8.82 14.05 -12.04
N TYR A 205 7.88 14.48 -12.89
CA TYR A 205 7.79 15.88 -13.30
C TYR A 205 7.75 16.80 -12.06
N ASN A 206 8.58 17.86 -12.07
CA ASN A 206 8.66 18.85 -10.98
C ASN A 206 8.98 18.27 -9.58
N CYS A 207 9.77 17.17 -9.50
CA CYS A 207 10.34 16.68 -8.25
C CYS A 207 11.61 17.46 -7.90
N ILE A 208 11.47 18.73 -7.56
CA ILE A 208 12.59 19.71 -7.43
C ILE A 208 13.57 19.40 -6.30
N SER A 209 13.18 18.63 -5.28
CA SER A 209 14.05 18.27 -4.15
C SER A 209 14.76 16.93 -4.32
N LEU A 210 14.44 16.17 -5.35
CA LEU A 210 15.02 14.86 -5.62
C LEU A 210 16.46 15.03 -6.12
N LYS A 211 17.45 14.55 -5.34
CA LYS A 211 18.87 14.69 -5.67
C LYS A 211 19.44 13.47 -6.38
N GLU A 212 18.94 12.31 -6.01
CA GLU A 212 19.37 11.04 -6.56
C GLU A 212 18.17 10.07 -6.65
N ILE A 213 18.21 9.15 -7.60
CA ILE A 213 17.22 8.12 -7.75
C ILE A 213 17.89 6.83 -8.23
N ASN A 214 17.57 5.72 -7.60
CA ASN A 214 18.03 4.41 -8.03
C ASN A 214 16.94 3.72 -8.87
N LEU A 215 17.16 3.65 -10.16
CA LEU A 215 16.26 3.01 -11.13
C LEU A 215 16.78 1.64 -11.61
N SER A 216 17.68 1.00 -10.88
CA SER A 216 18.26 -0.30 -11.28
C SER A 216 17.23 -1.42 -11.44
N CYS A 217 16.07 -1.30 -10.79
CA CYS A 217 14.95 -2.23 -10.91
C CYS A 217 13.99 -1.89 -12.07
N PHE A 218 14.20 -0.76 -12.77
CA PHE A 218 13.32 -0.34 -13.86
C PHE A 218 13.72 -1.01 -15.18
N ASN A 219 12.76 -1.64 -15.81
CA ASN A 219 12.87 -2.18 -17.15
C ASN A 219 11.98 -1.37 -18.10
N THR A 220 12.58 -0.67 -19.04
CA THR A 220 11.88 0.21 -19.97
C THR A 220 11.58 -0.45 -21.32
N LYS A 221 11.81 -1.75 -21.48
CA LYS A 221 11.67 -2.46 -22.77
C LYS A 221 10.25 -2.32 -23.37
N ASN A 222 9.23 -2.29 -22.55
CA ASN A 222 7.83 -2.20 -22.99
C ASN A 222 7.26 -0.78 -22.87
N VAL A 223 8.06 0.19 -22.40
CA VAL A 223 7.58 1.57 -22.22
C VAL A 223 7.53 2.29 -23.57
N VAL A 224 6.35 2.78 -23.90
CA VAL A 224 6.08 3.53 -25.13
C VAL A 224 6.18 5.05 -24.94
N ASN A 225 5.87 5.51 -23.72
CA ASN A 225 5.87 6.93 -23.42
C ASN A 225 6.62 7.24 -22.13
N MET A 226 7.67 8.07 -22.22
CA MET A 226 8.45 8.62 -21.11
C MET A 226 8.58 10.14 -21.19
N ASP A 227 7.68 10.80 -21.94
CA ASP A 227 7.74 12.24 -22.14
C ASP A 227 7.77 12.98 -20.81
N ARG A 228 8.71 13.93 -20.68
CA ARG A 228 8.86 14.80 -19.51
C ARG A 228 9.05 14.06 -18.20
N MET A 229 9.50 12.78 -18.20
CA MET A 229 9.61 11.93 -17.00
C MET A 229 10.35 12.64 -15.86
N PHE A 230 11.44 13.37 -16.14
CA PHE A 230 12.25 14.11 -15.17
C PHE A 230 12.29 15.62 -15.42
N LYS A 231 11.34 16.15 -16.20
CA LYS A 231 11.31 17.57 -16.47
C LYS A 231 11.13 18.35 -15.15
N ASP A 232 11.88 19.42 -14.99
CA ASP A 232 11.90 20.29 -13.80
C ASP A 232 12.40 19.63 -12.50
N CYS A 233 13.12 18.50 -12.59
CA CYS A 233 13.86 17.90 -11.47
C CYS A 233 15.20 18.63 -11.28
N THR A 234 15.18 19.90 -10.86
CA THR A 234 16.33 20.81 -10.92
C THR A 234 17.50 20.43 -10.02
N LYS A 235 17.31 19.56 -9.00
CA LYS A 235 18.36 19.08 -8.10
C LYS A 235 18.86 17.69 -8.40
N LEU A 236 18.31 17.01 -9.44
CA LEU A 236 18.67 15.64 -9.74
C LEU A 236 20.06 15.55 -10.36
N LEU A 237 20.98 14.90 -9.66
CA LEU A 237 22.39 14.77 -10.05
C LEU A 237 22.81 13.37 -10.48
N TYR A 238 22.06 12.35 -10.05
CA TYR A 238 22.42 10.95 -10.27
C TYR A 238 21.22 10.07 -10.61
N PHE A 239 21.43 9.20 -11.62
CA PHE A 239 20.57 8.06 -11.91
C PHE A 239 21.32 6.77 -11.57
N GLY A 240 20.96 6.12 -10.45
CA GLY A 240 21.67 4.94 -10.02
C GLY A 240 23.13 5.23 -9.63
N ARG A 241 24.07 4.44 -10.18
CA ARG A 241 25.50 4.60 -9.93
C ARG A 241 26.19 5.58 -10.90
N ASN A 242 25.52 6.03 -11.93
CA ASN A 242 26.09 6.91 -12.95
C ASN A 242 25.72 8.36 -12.68
N LYS A 243 26.74 9.22 -12.80
CA LYS A 243 26.55 10.68 -12.76
C LYS A 243 25.90 11.12 -14.08
N LEU A 244 24.95 12.04 -14.02
CA LEU A 244 24.36 12.70 -15.19
C LEU A 244 25.39 13.51 -15.93
#